data_8e74bd88c5499fac4ee8999f5d6600e9
#
_entry.id   8e74bd88c5499fac4ee8999f5d6600e9
#
_cell.length_a   1.000
_cell.length_b   1.000
_cell.length_c   1.000
_cell.angle_alpha   90.00
_cell.angle_beta   90.00
_cell.angle_gamma   90.00
#
_symmetry.space_group_name_H-M   'P 1'
#
loop_
_entity.id
_entity.type
_entity.pdbx_description
1 polymer ?
#
loop_
_entity_poly.entity_id
_entity_poly.type
_entity_poly.pdbx_seq_one_letter_code
_entity_poly.pdbx_strand_id
1 'polypeptide(L)'
;MSNKIQEARAQVAELTQAAYLRAVEAGKLPAGAEVKATIEIPKDTSHGDYASSYAMAGARALHQAPRAIAQTIVDHLDLEGSYFQKVEIAGPGFLNFTLGPKWYQAVLADVEREGTGYGSNSEGGGEKVMVEFVSANPTGPMHMGNARGGVLGDTLANVLKRDGCDTWKEFYVNDAGNQIHKFAVSINARYMQLILGEENFPFPEEGYHG
;
A
#
# COMPACT_ATOMS: atom_id res chain seq x y z
N MET A 1 3.19 -2.99 14.98
CA MET A 1 1.97 -3.53 14.37
C MET A 1 2.26 -4.81 13.64
N SER A 2 1.34 -5.77 13.71
CA SER A 2 1.50 -7.06 13.04
C SER A 2 1.41 -6.87 11.52
N ASN A 3 2.45 -7.29 10.80
CA ASN A 3 2.43 -7.31 9.34
C ASN A 3 2.34 -8.77 8.89
N LYS A 4 1.11 -9.29 8.77
CA LYS A 4 0.85 -10.69 8.41
C LYS A 4 1.43 -11.08 7.05
N ILE A 5 1.64 -10.12 6.15
CA ILE A 5 2.31 -10.35 4.87
C ILE A 5 3.81 -10.66 5.09
N GLN A 6 4.47 -9.88 5.93
CA GLN A 6 5.89 -10.09 6.26
C GLN A 6 6.08 -11.35 7.12
N GLU A 7 5.17 -11.61 8.06
CA GLU A 7 5.19 -12.85 8.84
C GLU A 7 5.06 -14.09 7.95
N ALA A 8 4.11 -14.10 7.03
CA ALA A 8 3.95 -15.21 6.07
C ALA A 8 5.20 -15.38 5.19
N ARG A 9 5.77 -14.26 4.72
CA ARG A 9 7.01 -14.29 3.94
C ARG A 9 8.19 -14.85 4.74
N ALA A 10 8.32 -14.47 6.00
CA ALA A 10 9.35 -15.02 6.90
C ALA A 10 9.14 -16.53 7.12
N GLN A 11 7.90 -16.97 7.33
CA GLN A 11 7.59 -18.40 7.47
C GLN A 11 7.98 -19.21 6.22
N VAL A 12 7.84 -18.70 5.00
CA VAL A 12 8.32 -19.41 3.80
C VAL A 12 9.82 -19.68 3.89
N ALA A 13 10.61 -18.69 4.33
CA ALA A 13 12.06 -18.87 4.51
C ALA A 13 12.37 -19.88 5.60
N GLU A 14 11.73 -19.78 6.76
CA GLU A 14 11.91 -20.67 7.91
C GLU A 14 11.53 -22.10 7.58
N LEU A 15 10.37 -22.34 6.98
CA LEU A 15 9.89 -23.65 6.58
C LEU A 15 10.83 -24.31 5.55
N THR A 16 11.28 -23.54 4.56
CA THR A 16 12.21 -24.03 3.54
C THR A 16 13.56 -24.38 4.15
N GLN A 17 14.07 -23.55 5.04
CA GLN A 17 15.33 -23.81 5.75
C GLN A 17 15.22 -25.02 6.69
N ALA A 18 14.12 -25.16 7.42
CA ALA A 18 13.88 -26.32 8.28
C ALA A 18 13.78 -27.62 7.46
N ALA A 19 13.12 -27.60 6.31
CA ALA A 19 13.05 -28.72 5.39
C ALA A 19 14.43 -29.09 4.84
N TYR A 20 15.26 -28.11 4.49
CA TYR A 20 16.65 -28.34 4.09
C TYR A 20 17.44 -29.03 5.19
N LEU A 21 17.37 -28.58 6.44
CA LEU A 21 18.09 -29.22 7.55
C LEU A 21 17.64 -30.65 7.75
N ARG A 22 16.35 -30.95 7.73
CA ARG A 22 15.82 -32.32 7.78
C ARG A 22 16.31 -33.18 6.63
N ALA A 23 16.38 -32.62 5.41
CA ALA A 23 16.92 -33.34 4.24
C ALA A 23 18.43 -33.65 4.39
N VAL A 24 19.20 -32.76 5.04
CA VAL A 24 20.62 -33.00 5.36
C VAL A 24 20.75 -34.12 6.40
N GLU A 25 19.98 -34.08 7.46
CA GLU A 25 19.96 -35.14 8.50
C GLU A 25 19.59 -36.51 7.89
N ALA A 26 18.68 -36.54 6.90
CA ALA A 26 18.30 -37.74 6.17
C ALA A 26 19.34 -38.17 5.11
N GLY A 27 20.45 -37.43 4.96
CA GLY A 27 21.50 -37.72 3.97
C GLY A 27 21.08 -37.49 2.50
N LYS A 28 20.06 -36.66 2.28
CA LYS A 28 19.51 -36.38 0.93
C LYS A 28 20.13 -35.16 0.28
N LEU A 29 20.58 -34.17 1.08
CA LEU A 29 21.25 -32.97 0.63
C LEU A 29 22.57 -32.78 1.40
N PRO A 30 23.58 -32.13 0.77
CA PRO A 30 24.84 -31.83 1.45
C PRO A 30 24.64 -30.74 2.51
N ALA A 31 25.41 -30.88 3.62
CA ALA A 31 25.42 -29.92 4.70
C ALA A 31 26.21 -28.66 4.33
N GLY A 32 25.91 -27.53 5.02
CA GLY A 32 26.69 -26.29 4.97
C GLY A 32 26.46 -25.42 3.73
N ALA A 33 25.46 -25.70 2.93
CA ALA A 33 25.13 -24.86 1.78
C ALA A 33 24.41 -23.58 2.22
N GLU A 34 25.00 -22.43 1.93
CA GLU A 34 24.32 -21.13 2.04
C GLU A 34 23.55 -20.83 0.76
N VAL A 35 22.22 -20.77 0.87
CA VAL A 35 21.34 -20.49 -0.26
C VAL A 35 20.65 -19.14 -0.04
N LYS A 36 20.95 -18.17 -0.90
CA LYS A 36 20.29 -16.87 -0.92
C LYS A 36 19.06 -16.95 -1.83
N ALA A 37 17.96 -17.42 -1.29
CA ALA A 37 16.68 -17.51 -2.00
C ALA A 37 15.94 -16.19 -1.99
N THR A 38 15.21 -15.93 -3.07
CA THR A 38 14.19 -14.85 -3.12
C THR A 38 12.82 -15.45 -2.85
N ILE A 39 11.98 -14.68 -2.15
CA ILE A 39 10.58 -15.00 -1.93
C ILE A 39 9.78 -13.86 -2.52
N GLU A 40 8.91 -14.18 -3.45
CA GLU A 40 8.10 -13.21 -4.20
C GLU A 40 6.62 -13.60 -4.17
N ILE A 41 5.75 -12.62 -4.44
CA ILE A 41 4.34 -12.86 -4.67
C ILE A 41 4.17 -13.11 -6.18
N PRO A 42 3.69 -14.30 -6.60
CA PRO A 42 3.48 -14.59 -8.01
C PRO A 42 2.50 -13.60 -8.65
N LYS A 43 2.75 -13.21 -9.90
CA LYS A 43 1.81 -12.37 -10.66
C LYS A 43 0.52 -13.11 -11.01
N ASP A 44 0.63 -14.41 -11.24
CA ASP A 44 -0.49 -15.31 -11.53
C ASP A 44 -0.89 -16.02 -10.23
N THR A 45 -2.11 -15.76 -9.77
CA THR A 45 -2.67 -16.31 -8.53
C THR A 45 -2.84 -17.83 -8.56
N SER A 46 -2.84 -18.46 -9.75
CA SER A 46 -2.84 -19.92 -9.90
C SER A 46 -1.55 -20.56 -9.37
N HIS A 47 -0.50 -19.78 -9.22
CA HIS A 47 0.80 -20.21 -8.69
C HIS A 47 0.93 -20.05 -7.17
N GLY A 48 -0.20 -19.92 -6.45
CA GLY A 48 -0.21 -19.72 -4.99
C GLY A 48 0.03 -18.27 -4.57
N ASP A 49 0.29 -18.07 -3.28
CA ASP A 49 0.43 -16.73 -2.68
C ASP A 49 1.88 -16.28 -2.54
N TYR A 50 2.81 -17.24 -2.40
CA TYR A 50 4.25 -16.98 -2.33
C TYR A 50 5.01 -18.00 -3.16
N ALA A 51 6.09 -17.56 -3.80
CA ALA A 51 7.02 -18.42 -4.54
C ALA A 51 8.44 -18.25 -4.01
N SER A 52 9.11 -19.37 -3.68
CA SER A 52 10.51 -19.40 -3.28
C SER A 52 11.39 -19.94 -4.39
N SER A 53 12.49 -19.24 -4.69
CA SER A 53 13.51 -19.66 -5.64
C SER A 53 14.58 -20.56 -5.03
N TYR A 54 14.39 -21.08 -3.82
CA TYR A 54 15.41 -21.79 -3.03
C TYR A 54 16.13 -22.89 -3.82
N ALA A 55 15.38 -23.76 -4.46
CA ALA A 55 15.98 -24.90 -5.18
C ALA A 55 16.83 -24.46 -6.39
N MET A 56 16.40 -23.41 -7.10
CA MET A 56 17.18 -22.86 -8.20
C MET A 56 18.43 -22.13 -7.72
N ALA A 57 18.31 -21.30 -6.69
CA ALA A 57 19.44 -20.61 -6.09
C ALA A 57 20.46 -21.57 -5.49
N GLY A 58 19.98 -22.68 -4.90
CA GLY A 58 20.79 -23.71 -4.28
C GLY A 58 21.42 -24.74 -5.23
N ALA A 59 21.02 -24.81 -6.50
CA ALA A 59 21.40 -25.87 -7.42
C ALA A 59 22.91 -26.09 -7.51
N ARG A 60 23.68 -25.02 -7.59
CA ARG A 60 25.15 -25.07 -7.65
C ARG A 60 25.78 -25.53 -6.33
N ALA A 61 25.30 -24.98 -5.21
CA ALA A 61 25.84 -25.30 -3.87
C ALA A 61 25.48 -26.73 -3.41
N LEU A 62 24.31 -27.22 -3.84
CA LEU A 62 23.80 -28.55 -3.47
C LEU A 62 24.16 -29.64 -4.50
N HIS A 63 24.81 -29.25 -5.61
CA HIS A 63 25.26 -30.18 -6.68
C HIS A 63 24.14 -31.07 -7.25
N GLN A 64 22.92 -30.57 -7.30
CA GLN A 64 21.75 -31.28 -7.82
C GLN A 64 20.90 -30.41 -8.73
N ALA A 65 20.09 -31.04 -9.58
CA ALA A 65 19.14 -30.33 -10.43
C ALA A 65 18.09 -29.59 -9.56
N PRO A 66 17.71 -28.35 -9.91
CA PRO A 66 16.77 -27.57 -9.10
C PRO A 66 15.46 -28.30 -8.79
N ARG A 67 14.90 -29.03 -9.76
CA ARG A 67 13.64 -29.74 -9.55
C ARG A 67 13.80 -30.93 -8.58
N ALA A 68 14.96 -31.58 -8.55
CA ALA A 68 15.27 -32.65 -7.60
C ALA A 68 15.42 -32.08 -6.18
N ILE A 69 16.10 -30.94 -6.05
CA ILE A 69 16.20 -30.21 -4.78
C ILE A 69 14.81 -29.80 -4.29
N ALA A 70 13.99 -29.22 -5.19
CA ALA A 70 12.62 -28.81 -4.84
C ALA A 70 11.80 -30.00 -4.33
N GLN A 71 11.88 -31.16 -5.00
CA GLN A 71 11.21 -32.38 -4.54
C GLN A 71 11.70 -32.82 -3.17
N THR A 72 13.02 -32.85 -2.96
CA THR A 72 13.61 -33.22 -1.68
C THR A 72 13.16 -32.27 -0.54
N ILE A 73 13.10 -30.96 -0.83
CA ILE A 73 12.59 -29.98 0.14
C ILE A 73 11.11 -30.25 0.47
N VAL A 74 10.26 -30.47 -0.55
CA VAL A 74 8.83 -30.73 -0.34
C VAL A 74 8.61 -32.03 0.45
N ASP A 75 9.38 -33.09 0.18
CA ASP A 75 9.30 -34.37 0.89
C ASP A 75 9.65 -34.25 2.38
N HIS A 76 10.43 -33.22 2.77
CA HIS A 76 10.83 -32.94 4.15
C HIS A 76 10.16 -31.70 4.72
N LEU A 77 9.19 -31.10 4.00
CA LEU A 77 8.48 -29.94 4.47
C LEU A 77 7.39 -30.33 5.47
N ASP A 78 7.29 -29.53 6.54
CA ASP A 78 6.25 -29.69 7.53
C ASP A 78 5.49 -28.35 7.63
N LEU A 79 4.20 -28.37 7.30
CA LEU A 79 3.33 -27.20 7.31
C LEU A 79 2.52 -27.08 8.61
N GLU A 80 2.65 -28.03 9.54
CA GLU A 80 1.89 -28.02 10.77
C GLU A 80 2.14 -26.74 11.56
N GLY A 81 1.10 -26.10 11.99
CA GLY A 81 1.20 -24.85 12.74
C GLY A 81 1.49 -23.59 11.90
N SER A 82 1.87 -23.73 10.64
CA SER A 82 2.15 -22.59 9.76
C SER A 82 0.88 -21.91 9.23
N TYR A 83 1.05 -20.84 8.46
CA TYR A 83 -0.02 -20.17 7.70
C TYR A 83 -0.35 -20.87 6.38
N PHE A 84 0.44 -21.86 5.98
CA PHE A 84 0.32 -22.49 4.66
C PHE A 84 -0.40 -23.84 4.76
N GLN A 85 -1.22 -24.13 3.75
CA GLN A 85 -1.94 -25.40 3.61
C GLN A 85 -1.40 -26.30 2.50
N LYS A 86 -0.62 -25.74 1.56
CA LYS A 86 -0.16 -26.46 0.37
C LYS A 86 1.14 -25.88 -0.15
N VAL A 87 2.00 -26.74 -0.67
CA VAL A 87 3.20 -26.36 -1.45
C VAL A 87 3.27 -27.19 -2.70
N GLU A 88 3.55 -26.56 -3.83
CA GLU A 88 3.66 -27.19 -5.15
C GLU A 88 4.96 -26.78 -5.83
N ILE A 89 5.52 -27.72 -6.62
CA ILE A 89 6.70 -27.44 -7.43
C ILE A 89 6.26 -26.94 -8.80
N ALA A 90 6.70 -25.74 -9.18
CA ALA A 90 6.41 -25.15 -10.47
C ALA A 90 7.66 -24.90 -11.31
N GLY A 91 7.50 -24.98 -12.63
CA GLY A 91 8.55 -24.69 -13.59
C GLY A 91 9.86 -25.44 -13.30
N PRO A 92 11.02 -24.75 -13.32
CA PRO A 92 12.33 -25.35 -13.13
C PRO A 92 12.63 -25.77 -11.69
N GLY A 93 11.78 -25.40 -10.71
CA GLY A 93 12.00 -25.73 -9.30
C GLY A 93 11.58 -24.62 -8.33
N PHE A 94 10.61 -23.80 -8.69
CA PHE A 94 9.95 -22.90 -7.74
C PHE A 94 9.15 -23.70 -6.73
N LEU A 95 9.17 -23.27 -5.47
CA LEU A 95 8.31 -23.77 -4.40
C LEU A 95 7.19 -22.77 -4.20
N ASN A 96 5.98 -23.11 -4.64
CA ASN A 96 4.79 -22.26 -4.57
C ASN A 96 3.96 -22.62 -3.35
N PHE A 97 3.81 -21.67 -2.45
CA PHE A 97 3.10 -21.80 -1.18
C PHE A 97 1.71 -21.18 -1.28
N THR A 98 0.70 -21.91 -0.82
CA THR A 98 -0.68 -21.43 -0.74
C THR A 98 -1.09 -21.22 0.70
N LEU A 99 -1.60 -20.02 1.02
CA LEU A 99 -2.09 -19.67 2.36
C LEU A 99 -3.32 -20.50 2.73
N GLY A 100 -3.35 -20.91 3.98
CA GLY A 100 -4.48 -21.63 4.57
C GLY A 100 -5.41 -20.73 5.39
N PRO A 101 -6.55 -21.25 5.85
CA PRO A 101 -7.52 -20.51 6.66
C PRO A 101 -6.92 -19.84 7.90
N LYS A 102 -5.87 -20.42 8.48
CA LYS A 102 -5.18 -19.90 9.68
C LYS A 102 -4.63 -18.48 9.47
N TRP A 103 -4.09 -18.17 8.28
CA TRP A 103 -3.60 -16.84 7.97
C TRP A 103 -4.74 -15.81 7.94
N TYR A 104 -5.84 -16.14 7.26
CA TYR A 104 -7.02 -15.26 7.19
C TYR A 104 -7.64 -15.03 8.56
N GLN A 105 -7.74 -16.06 9.38
CA GLN A 105 -8.21 -15.95 10.76
C GLN A 105 -7.29 -15.05 11.60
N ALA A 106 -5.97 -15.17 11.44
CA ALA A 106 -5.01 -14.30 12.12
C ALA A 106 -5.12 -12.84 11.68
N VAL A 107 -5.37 -12.58 10.39
CA VAL A 107 -5.65 -11.23 9.89
C VAL A 107 -6.92 -10.66 10.51
N LEU A 108 -8.01 -11.43 10.56
CA LEU A 108 -9.27 -10.99 11.16
C LEU A 108 -9.11 -10.69 12.65
N ALA A 109 -8.38 -11.52 13.37
CA ALA A 109 -8.09 -11.28 14.78
C ALA A 109 -7.26 -10.00 15.01
N ASP A 110 -6.32 -9.69 14.10
CA ASP A 110 -5.57 -8.44 14.15
C ASP A 110 -6.46 -7.23 13.86
N VAL A 111 -7.36 -7.33 12.86
CA VAL A 111 -8.34 -6.29 12.54
C VAL A 111 -9.22 -5.99 13.76
N GLU A 112 -9.73 -7.04 14.43
CA GLU A 112 -10.57 -6.90 15.60
C GLU A 112 -9.81 -6.27 16.78
N ARG A 113 -8.59 -6.73 17.04
CA ARG A 113 -7.73 -6.23 18.11
C ARG A 113 -7.31 -4.77 17.91
N GLU A 114 -6.91 -4.40 16.70
CA GLU A 114 -6.38 -3.08 16.38
C GLU A 114 -7.48 -2.05 16.05
N GLY A 115 -8.68 -2.51 15.69
CA GLY A 115 -9.85 -1.68 15.41
C GLY A 115 -9.53 -0.61 14.35
N THR A 116 -9.81 0.66 14.68
CA THR A 116 -9.54 1.80 13.78
C THR A 116 -8.05 2.04 13.52
N GLY A 117 -7.15 1.45 14.29
CA GLY A 117 -5.70 1.53 14.11
C GLY A 117 -5.15 0.55 13.08
N TYR A 118 -5.94 -0.48 12.68
CA TYR A 118 -5.48 -1.47 11.72
C TYR A 118 -5.06 -0.84 10.39
N GLY A 119 -3.94 -1.32 9.85
CA GLY A 119 -3.34 -0.81 8.62
C GLY A 119 -2.44 0.42 8.80
N SER A 120 -2.30 0.95 10.02
CA SER A 120 -1.26 1.94 10.28
C SER A 120 0.11 1.27 10.44
N ASN A 121 1.18 1.95 10.11
CA ASN A 121 2.55 1.48 10.26
C ASN A 121 3.50 2.64 10.64
N SER A 122 4.79 2.42 10.66
CA SER A 122 5.81 3.41 10.99
C SER A 122 6.87 3.56 9.89
N GLU A 123 6.58 3.14 8.66
CA GLU A 123 7.54 3.18 7.56
C GLU A 123 7.89 4.61 7.15
N GLY A 124 6.95 5.55 7.30
CA GLY A 124 7.18 6.98 7.09
C GLY A 124 8.10 7.64 8.11
N GLY A 125 8.51 6.92 9.18
CA GLY A 125 9.61 7.32 10.07
C GLY A 125 9.45 8.68 10.77
N GLY A 126 8.24 9.24 10.84
CA GLY A 126 8.00 10.58 11.39
C GLY A 126 8.41 11.71 10.43
N GLU A 127 8.64 11.42 9.14
CA GLU A 127 8.93 12.43 8.14
C GLU A 127 7.83 13.49 8.12
N LYS A 128 8.24 14.78 8.11
CA LYS A 128 7.31 15.90 8.06
C LYS A 128 6.83 16.14 6.65
N VAL A 129 5.53 15.98 6.42
CA VAL A 129 4.91 16.13 5.12
C VAL A 129 3.76 17.14 5.19
N MET A 130 3.80 18.16 4.34
CA MET A 130 2.71 19.09 4.14
C MET A 130 2.00 18.77 2.81
N VAL A 131 0.68 18.66 2.85
CA VAL A 131 -0.13 18.46 1.65
C VAL A 131 -1.04 19.66 1.46
N GLU A 132 -0.74 20.47 0.44
CA GLU A 132 -1.58 21.60 0.04
C GLU A 132 -2.60 21.14 -0.99
N PHE A 133 -3.87 21.45 -0.77
CA PHE A 133 -4.94 21.11 -1.71
C PHE A 133 -6.16 22.04 -1.57
N VAL A 134 -6.95 22.14 -2.66
CA VAL A 134 -8.15 23.00 -2.76
C VAL A 134 -7.87 24.48 -2.49
N SER A 135 -6.66 24.96 -2.74
CA SER A 135 -6.30 26.37 -2.60
C SER A 135 -6.95 27.20 -3.72
N ALA A 136 -8.28 27.25 -3.73
CA ALA A 136 -9.07 27.90 -4.76
C ALA A 136 -9.27 29.39 -4.44
N ASN A 137 -9.15 30.23 -5.50
CA ASN A 137 -9.46 31.66 -5.38
C ASN A 137 -10.95 31.87 -5.08
N PRO A 138 -11.33 32.83 -4.23
CA PRO A 138 -12.71 33.10 -3.86
C PRO A 138 -13.44 33.92 -4.95
N THR A 139 -13.54 33.35 -6.16
CA THR A 139 -14.10 34.01 -7.36
C THR A 139 -15.46 33.46 -7.78
N GLY A 140 -16.00 32.52 -7.02
CA GLY A 140 -17.28 31.87 -7.26
C GLY A 140 -17.43 30.54 -6.50
N PRO A 141 -18.52 29.81 -6.70
CA PRO A 141 -18.73 28.49 -6.10
C PRO A 141 -17.65 27.50 -6.49
N MET A 142 -17.33 26.59 -5.58
CA MET A 142 -16.43 25.50 -5.89
C MET A 142 -17.04 24.58 -6.95
N HIS A 143 -16.25 24.19 -7.93
CA HIS A 143 -16.65 23.28 -8.99
C HIS A 143 -16.09 21.87 -8.77
N MET A 144 -16.50 20.90 -9.61
CA MET A 144 -16.11 19.50 -9.51
C MET A 144 -14.59 19.29 -9.50
N GLY A 145 -13.82 20.14 -10.20
CA GLY A 145 -12.35 20.09 -10.19
C GLY A 145 -11.77 20.34 -8.80
N ASN A 146 -12.32 21.33 -8.06
CA ASN A 146 -11.89 21.58 -6.67
C ASN A 146 -12.26 20.42 -5.75
N ALA A 147 -13.48 19.85 -5.90
CA ALA A 147 -13.90 18.70 -5.12
C ALA A 147 -13.00 17.48 -5.35
N ARG A 148 -12.62 17.19 -6.59
CA ARG A 148 -11.67 16.11 -6.91
C ARG A 148 -10.31 16.34 -6.27
N GLY A 149 -9.78 17.55 -6.36
CA GLY A 149 -8.53 17.93 -5.68
C GLY A 149 -8.63 17.77 -4.16
N GLY A 150 -9.79 18.12 -3.57
CA GLY A 150 -10.08 17.96 -2.15
C GLY A 150 -10.03 16.51 -1.70
N VAL A 151 -10.75 15.63 -2.41
CA VAL A 151 -10.76 14.18 -2.09
C VAL A 151 -9.37 13.58 -2.21
N LEU A 152 -8.64 13.90 -3.29
CA LEU A 152 -7.29 13.38 -3.51
C LEU A 152 -6.32 13.85 -2.42
N GLY A 153 -6.29 15.16 -2.12
CA GLY A 153 -5.37 15.72 -1.14
C GLY A 153 -5.67 15.24 0.28
N ASP A 154 -6.95 15.20 0.66
CA ASP A 154 -7.37 14.69 1.96
C ASP A 154 -7.02 13.21 2.14
N THR A 155 -7.30 12.39 1.12
CA THR A 155 -6.96 10.96 1.15
C THR A 155 -5.45 10.75 1.24
N LEU A 156 -4.65 11.46 0.44
CA LEU A 156 -3.19 11.37 0.46
C LEU A 156 -2.63 11.72 1.85
N ALA A 157 -3.07 12.84 2.43
CA ALA A 157 -2.63 13.25 3.75
C ALA A 157 -2.99 12.21 4.84
N ASN A 158 -4.18 11.61 4.75
CA ASN A 158 -4.61 10.58 5.68
C ASN A 158 -3.82 9.27 5.52
N VAL A 159 -3.49 8.87 4.29
CA VAL A 159 -2.65 7.69 4.02
C VAL A 159 -1.23 7.90 4.55
N LEU A 160 -0.61 9.04 4.26
CA LEU A 160 0.72 9.38 4.78
C LEU A 160 0.77 9.39 6.32
N LYS A 161 -0.28 9.92 6.96
CA LYS A 161 -0.39 9.88 8.42
C LYS A 161 -0.49 8.44 8.95
N ARG A 162 -1.22 7.58 8.25
CA ARG A 162 -1.31 6.13 8.58
C ARG A 162 0.01 5.40 8.38
N ASP A 163 0.80 5.84 7.42
CA ASP A 163 2.15 5.31 7.13
C ASP A 163 3.20 5.76 8.18
N GLY A 164 2.82 6.64 9.10
CA GLY A 164 3.69 7.10 10.18
C GLY A 164 4.43 8.40 9.91
N CYS A 165 4.04 9.14 8.86
CA CYS A 165 4.51 10.51 8.65
C CYS A 165 3.86 11.49 9.63
N ASP A 166 4.58 12.54 10.00
CA ASP A 166 4.04 13.74 10.66
C ASP A 166 3.43 14.65 9.59
N THR A 167 2.14 14.43 9.32
CA THR A 167 1.45 15.01 8.17
C THR A 167 0.45 16.07 8.60
N TRP A 168 0.48 17.23 7.94
CA TRP A 168 -0.55 18.26 8.06
C TRP A 168 -1.10 18.69 6.70
N LYS A 169 -2.30 19.26 6.74
CA LYS A 169 -3.03 19.74 5.57
C LYS A 169 -2.93 21.26 5.51
N GLU A 170 -2.67 21.79 4.33
CA GLU A 170 -2.50 23.20 4.05
C GLU A 170 -3.58 23.67 3.08
N PHE A 171 -4.10 24.86 3.33
CA PHE A 171 -4.96 25.60 2.42
C PHE A 171 -4.40 27.00 2.29
N TYR A 172 -3.99 27.37 1.08
CA TYR A 172 -3.51 28.73 0.79
C TYR A 172 -4.70 29.68 0.65
N VAL A 173 -4.79 30.66 1.52
CA VAL A 173 -5.81 31.72 1.44
C VAL A 173 -5.31 32.84 0.54
N ASN A 174 -5.93 33.01 -0.62
CA ASN A 174 -5.65 34.13 -1.50
C ASN A 174 -6.61 35.28 -1.19
N ASP A 175 -6.19 36.22 -0.36
CA ASP A 175 -6.96 37.36 0.13
C ASP A 175 -6.50 38.71 -0.43
N ALA A 176 -5.63 38.71 -1.45
CA ALA A 176 -5.08 39.93 -2.04
C ALA A 176 -5.03 39.86 -3.57
N GLY A 177 -4.74 41.01 -4.17
CA GLY A 177 -4.54 41.14 -5.62
C GLY A 177 -5.80 41.44 -6.42
N ASN A 178 -5.62 41.41 -7.76
CA ASN A 178 -6.64 41.88 -8.69
C ASN A 178 -7.94 41.07 -8.68
N GLN A 179 -7.85 39.77 -8.43
CA GLN A 179 -9.03 38.89 -8.36
C GLN A 179 -9.91 39.22 -7.17
N ILE A 180 -9.33 39.51 -6.01
CA ILE A 180 -10.07 39.90 -4.81
C ILE A 180 -10.74 41.27 -5.02
N HIS A 181 -10.02 42.21 -5.66
CA HIS A 181 -10.62 43.50 -6.00
C HIS A 181 -11.83 43.34 -6.94
N LYS A 182 -11.71 42.58 -8.02
CA LYS A 182 -12.82 42.26 -8.93
C LYS A 182 -13.99 41.58 -8.23
N PHE A 183 -13.70 40.67 -7.31
CA PHE A 183 -14.72 39.99 -6.53
C PHE A 183 -15.47 40.97 -5.62
N ALA A 184 -14.76 41.85 -4.91
CA ALA A 184 -15.36 42.88 -4.06
C ALA A 184 -16.26 43.85 -4.88
N VAL A 185 -15.81 44.27 -6.07
CA VAL A 185 -16.59 45.09 -6.98
C VAL A 185 -17.84 44.34 -7.46
N SER A 186 -17.74 43.04 -7.73
CA SER A 186 -18.88 42.21 -8.15
C SER A 186 -19.93 42.08 -7.05
N ILE A 187 -19.50 41.85 -5.80
CA ILE A 187 -20.39 41.80 -4.62
C ILE A 187 -21.08 43.15 -4.43
N ASN A 188 -20.33 44.26 -4.49
CA ASN A 188 -20.90 45.59 -4.37
C ASN A 188 -21.94 45.86 -5.47
N ALA A 189 -21.66 45.49 -6.70
CA ALA A 189 -22.61 45.65 -7.80
C ALA A 189 -23.90 44.86 -7.57
N ARG A 190 -23.83 43.62 -7.14
CA ARG A 190 -25.00 42.80 -6.77
C ARG A 190 -25.79 43.39 -5.62
N TYR A 191 -25.08 43.87 -4.58
CA TYR A 191 -25.72 44.52 -3.45
C TYR A 191 -26.47 45.80 -3.90
N MET A 192 -25.87 46.64 -4.73
CA MET A 192 -26.51 47.85 -5.26
C MET A 192 -27.69 47.52 -6.16
N GLN A 193 -27.61 46.48 -6.99
CA GLN A 193 -28.74 46.00 -7.80
C GLN A 193 -29.93 45.54 -6.97
N LEU A 194 -29.70 44.92 -5.80
CA LEU A 194 -30.78 44.57 -4.88
C LEU A 194 -31.52 45.78 -4.31
N ILE A 195 -30.84 46.94 -4.17
CA ILE A 195 -31.41 48.14 -3.59
C ILE A 195 -32.04 49.01 -4.67
N LEU A 196 -31.39 49.18 -5.81
CA LEU A 196 -31.74 50.14 -6.85
C LEU A 196 -32.46 49.56 -8.05
N GLY A 197 -32.46 48.22 -8.19
CA GLY A 197 -32.86 47.52 -9.40
C GLY A 197 -31.70 47.28 -10.36
N GLU A 198 -31.73 46.17 -11.11
CA GLU A 198 -30.68 45.79 -12.06
C GLU A 198 -30.55 46.79 -13.20
N GLU A 199 -31.67 47.39 -13.61
CA GLU A 199 -31.73 48.40 -14.67
C GLU A 199 -31.05 49.74 -14.30
N ASN A 200 -30.94 50.04 -13.01
CA ASN A 200 -30.38 51.27 -12.48
C ASN A 200 -28.92 51.17 -12.05
N PHE A 201 -28.40 49.94 -11.97
CA PHE A 201 -27.01 49.71 -11.60
C PHE A 201 -26.37 48.60 -12.47
N PRO A 202 -25.59 48.98 -13.49
CA PRO A 202 -25.00 48.02 -14.42
C PRO A 202 -23.96 47.13 -13.68
N PHE A 203 -23.97 45.85 -14.01
CA PHE A 203 -22.95 44.95 -13.52
C PHE A 203 -21.62 45.16 -14.26
N PRO A 204 -20.45 45.12 -13.56
CA PRO A 204 -19.15 45.33 -14.19
C PRO A 204 -18.87 44.26 -15.27
N GLU A 205 -18.38 44.67 -16.45
CA GLU A 205 -18.09 43.77 -17.57
C GLU A 205 -17.10 42.65 -17.18
N GLU A 206 -16.09 42.97 -16.37
CA GLU A 206 -15.11 42.02 -15.87
C GLU A 206 -15.47 41.41 -14.49
N GLY A 207 -16.70 41.56 -14.07
CA GLY A 207 -17.16 41.04 -12.77
C GLY A 207 -17.39 39.53 -12.78
N TYR A 208 -17.36 38.91 -11.58
CA TYR A 208 -17.66 37.50 -11.40
C TYR A 208 -19.18 37.32 -11.23
N HIS A 209 -19.78 36.51 -12.11
CA HIS A 209 -21.22 36.25 -12.16
C HIS A 209 -21.69 35.06 -11.33
N GLY A 210 -20.87 34.54 -10.40
CA GLY A 210 -21.13 33.36 -9.59
C GLY A 210 -22.29 33.47 -8.62
#